data_7e6d906c6ed8e6ee097463967b7aee3e
#
_entry.id   7e6d906c6ed8e6ee097463967b7aee3e
#
_cell.length_a   1.000
_cell.length_b   1.000
_cell.length_c   1.000
_cell.angle_alpha   90.00
_cell.angle_beta   90.00
_cell.angle_gamma   90.00
#
_symmetry.space_group_name_H-M   'P 1'
#
loop_
_entity.id
_entity.type
_entity.pdbx_description
1 polymer ?
#
loop_
_entity_poly.entity_id
_entity_poly.type
_entity_poly.pdbx_seq_one_letter_code
_entity_poly.pdbx_strand_id
1 'polypeptide(L)'
;MPDFHLIATFVIIAATIIAYATERWPMETVSLVSLAAVLVLFGVFPFTGTDGVPLEPEQLLAGFSNPALATVIALLIVGQGLFATDAMEAPARKLGRMGGAATFRPILFILVGAALFSAFLNNTPVVVIFIPILVVIAAQRSISPSRVFMPLSFITILGGMTTLIGSSTNLLVAGVVRDYGYEIGFFDITGMGVILALVGGAYVLGVLPRLLPERLAELSAGAKSGAQFIGEITLSRDHPFVGISAKAGMFPGLGDLTLRLLQRRDVPVLPPFEELTLSVGDTLVVTGTRKAFSKALARGRAGLEADDGPAEETQHEQPPGPDYHLAEAVISPGSRYAGRTIQLSGLRPQFGISVLGVQRKSRMARSAMSDIRLEPGDTLLIGGPMEAIKLLRGNHDLLLLEHSAEAVPQSRKARIAVAIFAAIVLLSAFSIVPIVVAAISGAVLMLLTGCLSILQAGRAFDRQIFLLVGSSVALATALEATGGAALIASTSLSLMDGASVGIILSGLFLVMAALTNILSNNATAVLFTPIALGIAKGMGAPPEPFIAAVIFASNASFATPIGYQTNLLVMGPGHYRFSDFLRAGTPLVVIIWLTFSLLAPWYYGL
;
A
#
# COMPACT_ATOMS: atom_id res chain seq x y z
N MET A 1 -16.40 -5.16 -45.85
CA MET A 1 -15.15 -4.84 -45.16
C MET A 1 -15.27 -5.00 -43.64
N PRO A 2 -16.11 -5.92 -43.12
CA PRO A 2 -16.12 -6.17 -41.67
C PRO A 2 -14.77 -6.71 -41.18
N ASP A 3 -14.04 -7.43 -42.01
CA ASP A 3 -12.76 -8.05 -41.62
C ASP A 3 -11.63 -7.06 -41.28
N PHE A 4 -11.64 -5.83 -41.86
CA PHE A 4 -10.57 -4.87 -41.57
C PHE A 4 -10.58 -4.37 -40.13
N HIS A 5 -11.74 -3.91 -39.61
CA HIS A 5 -11.83 -3.39 -38.24
C HIS A 5 -11.60 -4.51 -37.21
N LEU A 6 -12.12 -5.70 -37.51
CA LEU A 6 -11.90 -6.88 -36.69
C LEU A 6 -10.42 -7.24 -36.59
N ILE A 7 -9.72 -7.35 -37.75
CA ILE A 7 -8.30 -7.68 -37.76
C ILE A 7 -7.47 -6.56 -37.12
N ALA A 8 -7.78 -5.29 -37.41
CA ALA A 8 -7.06 -4.16 -36.82
C ALA A 8 -7.23 -4.12 -35.28
N THR A 9 -8.45 -4.40 -34.78
CA THR A 9 -8.71 -4.49 -33.33
C THR A 9 -7.91 -5.62 -32.70
N PHE A 10 -7.87 -6.82 -33.30
CA PHE A 10 -7.03 -7.91 -32.80
C PHE A 10 -5.55 -7.56 -32.80
N VAL A 11 -5.04 -6.89 -33.82
CA VAL A 11 -3.64 -6.45 -33.89
C VAL A 11 -3.33 -5.45 -32.79
N ILE A 12 -4.22 -4.48 -32.53
CA ILE A 12 -4.05 -3.49 -31.45
C ILE A 12 -4.05 -4.21 -30.09
N ILE A 13 -4.99 -5.12 -29.85
CA ILE A 13 -5.07 -5.88 -28.58
C ILE A 13 -3.82 -6.74 -28.39
N ALA A 14 -3.40 -7.50 -29.43
CA ALA A 14 -2.20 -8.33 -29.34
C ALA A 14 -0.94 -7.48 -29.09
N ALA A 15 -0.78 -6.35 -29.81
CA ALA A 15 0.32 -5.42 -29.59
C ALA A 15 0.30 -4.84 -28.17
N THR A 16 -0.88 -4.51 -27.64
CA THR A 16 -1.06 -4.02 -26.26
C THR A 16 -0.62 -5.07 -25.23
N ILE A 17 -1.06 -6.33 -25.42
CA ILE A 17 -0.68 -7.45 -24.52
C ILE A 17 0.84 -7.66 -24.58
N ILE A 18 1.44 -7.69 -25.76
CA ILE A 18 2.89 -7.84 -25.93
C ILE A 18 3.65 -6.66 -25.32
N ALA A 19 3.15 -5.42 -25.48
CA ALA A 19 3.76 -4.24 -24.89
C ALA A 19 3.73 -4.27 -23.36
N TYR A 20 2.62 -4.70 -22.75
CA TYR A 20 2.54 -4.93 -21.31
C TYR A 20 3.48 -6.04 -20.86
N ALA A 21 3.55 -7.15 -21.58
CA ALA A 21 4.38 -8.30 -21.23
C ALA A 21 5.89 -8.02 -21.35
N THR A 22 6.30 -7.15 -22.25
CA THR A 22 7.73 -6.80 -22.43
C THR A 22 8.25 -5.77 -21.45
N GLU A 23 7.35 -5.05 -20.74
CA GLU A 23 7.67 -3.99 -19.76
C GLU A 23 8.70 -2.94 -20.23
N ARG A 24 8.85 -2.79 -21.57
CA ARG A 24 9.79 -1.80 -22.14
C ARG A 24 9.33 -0.37 -21.96
N TRP A 25 8.01 -0.16 -21.86
CA TRP A 25 7.38 1.14 -21.64
C TRP A 25 6.52 1.13 -20.38
N PRO A 26 6.40 2.27 -19.69
CA PRO A 26 5.47 2.38 -18.58
C PRO A 26 4.04 1.99 -18.97
N MET A 27 3.32 1.33 -18.09
CA MET A 27 1.94 0.87 -18.36
C MET A 27 1.01 2.00 -18.76
N GLU A 28 1.20 3.20 -18.19
CA GLU A 28 0.45 4.40 -18.55
C GLU A 28 0.66 4.77 -20.04
N THR A 29 1.90 4.67 -20.52
CA THR A 29 2.22 4.96 -21.91
C THR A 29 1.58 3.93 -22.84
N VAL A 30 1.66 2.65 -22.51
CA VAL A 30 1.02 1.58 -23.30
C VAL A 30 -0.49 1.78 -23.34
N SER A 31 -1.12 2.08 -22.19
CA SER A 31 -2.55 2.37 -22.07
C SER A 31 -2.99 3.53 -22.98
N LEU A 32 -2.25 4.64 -22.94
CA LEU A 32 -2.55 5.81 -23.76
C LEU A 32 -2.36 5.53 -25.27
N VAL A 33 -1.30 4.83 -25.65
CA VAL A 33 -1.05 4.46 -27.06
C VAL A 33 -2.13 3.53 -27.58
N SER A 34 -2.55 2.54 -26.78
CA SER A 34 -3.62 1.61 -27.15
C SER A 34 -4.96 2.33 -27.31
N LEU A 35 -5.29 3.23 -26.37
CA LEU A 35 -6.49 4.07 -26.46
C LEU A 35 -6.46 4.95 -27.71
N ALA A 36 -5.35 5.64 -27.96
CA ALA A 36 -5.19 6.50 -29.14
C ALA A 36 -5.31 5.69 -30.43
N ALA A 37 -4.73 4.48 -30.48
CA ALA A 37 -4.83 3.60 -31.66
C ALA A 37 -6.28 3.21 -31.96
N VAL A 38 -7.07 2.87 -30.92
CA VAL A 38 -8.50 2.53 -31.08
C VAL A 38 -9.30 3.77 -31.50
N LEU A 39 -9.09 4.92 -30.86
CA LEU A 39 -9.78 6.17 -31.20
C LEU A 39 -9.47 6.60 -32.65
N VAL A 40 -8.22 6.48 -33.10
CA VAL A 40 -7.81 6.78 -34.48
C VAL A 40 -8.44 5.78 -35.46
N LEU A 41 -8.43 4.49 -35.14
CA LEU A 41 -9.04 3.46 -35.99
C LEU A 41 -10.50 3.77 -36.27
N PHE A 42 -11.32 3.99 -35.23
CA PHE A 42 -12.75 4.19 -35.40
C PHE A 42 -13.13 5.64 -35.74
N GLY A 43 -12.29 6.61 -35.40
CA GLY A 43 -12.49 8.01 -35.78
C GLY A 43 -12.15 8.31 -37.23
N VAL A 44 -11.11 7.65 -37.81
CA VAL A 44 -10.72 7.82 -39.22
C VAL A 44 -11.52 6.90 -40.15
N PHE A 45 -11.81 5.69 -39.69
CA PHE A 45 -12.57 4.69 -40.42
C PHE A 45 -13.89 4.41 -39.67
N PRO A 46 -14.96 5.18 -39.93
CA PRO A 46 -16.23 4.98 -39.24
C PRO A 46 -16.73 3.54 -39.36
N PHE A 47 -17.15 2.99 -38.26
CA PHE A 47 -17.63 1.62 -38.18
C PHE A 47 -19.03 1.58 -37.59
N THR A 48 -19.92 0.84 -38.24
CA THR A 48 -21.26 0.54 -37.71
C THR A 48 -21.26 -0.89 -37.19
N GLY A 49 -21.55 -1.06 -35.91
CA GLY A 49 -21.57 -2.37 -35.26
C GLY A 49 -22.60 -3.33 -35.87
N THR A 50 -22.56 -4.57 -35.44
CA THR A 50 -23.50 -5.61 -35.82
C THR A 50 -24.96 -5.24 -35.51
N ASP A 51 -25.14 -4.33 -34.55
CA ASP A 51 -26.43 -3.82 -34.09
C ASP A 51 -26.95 -2.61 -34.90
N GLY A 52 -26.23 -2.21 -35.95
CA GLY A 52 -26.57 -1.04 -36.77
C GLY A 52 -26.28 0.31 -36.13
N VAL A 53 -25.62 0.34 -34.97
CA VAL A 53 -25.26 1.56 -34.25
C VAL A 53 -23.80 1.93 -34.59
N PRO A 54 -23.51 3.19 -34.99
CA PRO A 54 -22.14 3.63 -35.19
C PRO A 54 -21.37 3.64 -33.87
N LEU A 55 -20.14 3.16 -33.90
CA LEU A 55 -19.24 3.21 -32.73
C LEU A 55 -18.63 4.61 -32.61
N GLU A 56 -19.14 5.40 -31.68
CA GLU A 56 -18.71 6.77 -31.44
C GLU A 56 -17.55 6.86 -30.42
N PRO A 57 -16.69 7.90 -30.49
CA PRO A 57 -15.58 8.12 -29.55
C PRO A 57 -16.05 8.18 -28.08
N GLU A 58 -17.25 8.68 -27.82
CA GLU A 58 -17.85 8.76 -26.48
C GLU A 58 -18.02 7.38 -25.84
N GLN A 59 -18.39 6.38 -26.64
CA GLN A 59 -18.55 4.99 -26.18
C GLN A 59 -17.19 4.37 -25.85
N LEU A 60 -16.15 4.67 -26.63
CA LEU A 60 -14.78 4.23 -26.38
C LEU A 60 -14.19 4.89 -25.12
N LEU A 61 -14.60 6.12 -24.81
CA LEU A 61 -14.15 6.84 -23.63
C LEU A 61 -14.98 6.57 -22.37
N ALA A 62 -16.08 5.83 -22.48
CA ALA A 62 -17.00 5.54 -21.36
C ALA A 62 -16.29 4.85 -20.18
N GLY A 63 -15.19 4.11 -20.43
CA GLY A 63 -14.41 3.48 -19.38
C GLY A 63 -13.84 4.44 -18.32
N PHE A 64 -13.62 5.71 -18.67
CA PHE A 64 -13.15 6.74 -17.73
C PHE A 64 -14.24 7.24 -16.77
N SER A 65 -15.50 7.08 -17.11
CA SER A 65 -16.66 7.38 -16.26
C SER A 65 -17.24 6.14 -15.56
N ASN A 66 -16.55 5.01 -15.64
CA ASN A 66 -16.99 3.75 -15.03
C ASN A 66 -17.08 3.90 -13.49
N PRO A 67 -18.24 3.58 -12.86
CA PRO A 67 -18.42 3.71 -11.41
C PRO A 67 -17.45 2.86 -10.58
N ALA A 68 -16.98 1.73 -11.12
CA ALA A 68 -15.99 0.92 -10.41
C ALA A 68 -14.62 1.61 -10.37
N LEU A 69 -14.21 2.30 -11.42
CA LEU A 69 -12.99 3.11 -11.43
C LEU A 69 -13.07 4.20 -10.35
N ALA A 70 -14.20 4.91 -10.27
CA ALA A 70 -14.44 5.91 -9.24
C ALA A 70 -14.39 5.27 -7.83
N THR A 71 -14.96 4.07 -7.66
CA THR A 71 -14.92 3.31 -6.40
C THR A 71 -13.48 2.96 -6.01
N VAL A 72 -12.68 2.43 -6.93
CA VAL A 72 -11.28 2.06 -6.67
C VAL A 72 -10.50 3.29 -6.22
N ILE A 73 -10.59 4.41 -6.94
CA ILE A 73 -9.91 5.66 -6.59
C ILE A 73 -10.33 6.14 -5.20
N ALA A 74 -11.64 6.16 -4.92
CA ALA A 74 -12.15 6.58 -3.61
C ALA A 74 -11.66 5.68 -2.48
N LEU A 75 -11.63 4.36 -2.67
CA LEU A 75 -11.11 3.41 -1.67
C LEU A 75 -9.59 3.52 -1.47
N LEU A 76 -8.82 3.85 -2.52
CA LEU A 76 -7.39 4.16 -2.37
C LEU A 76 -7.18 5.41 -1.51
N ILE A 77 -8.00 6.45 -1.69
CA ILE A 77 -7.99 7.66 -0.86
C ILE A 77 -8.34 7.32 0.60
N VAL A 78 -9.38 6.53 0.83
CA VAL A 78 -9.77 6.06 2.18
C VAL A 78 -8.66 5.23 2.82
N GLY A 79 -8.05 4.31 2.07
CA GLY A 79 -6.91 3.51 2.52
C GLY A 79 -5.71 4.38 2.92
N GLN A 80 -5.42 5.42 2.14
CA GLN A 80 -4.40 6.41 2.48
C GLN A 80 -4.73 7.18 3.76
N GLY A 81 -6.01 7.47 4.01
CA GLY A 81 -6.48 8.09 5.27
C GLY A 81 -6.23 7.21 6.48
N LEU A 82 -6.49 5.90 6.38
CA LEU A 82 -6.17 4.92 7.42
C LEU A 82 -4.65 4.84 7.68
N PHE A 83 -3.85 4.92 6.62
CA PHE A 83 -2.40 4.93 6.72
C PHE A 83 -1.88 6.22 7.36
N ALA A 84 -2.35 7.39 6.90
CA ALA A 84 -1.93 8.71 7.40
C ALA A 84 -2.29 8.92 8.89
N THR A 85 -3.28 8.20 9.42
CA THR A 85 -3.70 8.26 10.82
C THR A 85 -3.10 7.15 11.70
N ASP A 86 -2.22 6.27 11.19
CA ASP A 86 -1.69 5.09 11.90
C ASP A 86 -2.79 4.15 12.44
N ALA A 87 -3.98 4.19 11.84
CA ALA A 87 -5.15 3.48 12.35
C ALA A 87 -4.95 1.96 12.48
N MET A 88 -4.11 1.38 11.61
CA MET A 88 -3.83 -0.06 11.57
C MET A 88 -2.67 -0.49 12.49
N GLU A 89 -1.81 0.43 12.93
CA GLU A 89 -0.62 0.06 13.72
C GLU A 89 -0.98 -0.51 15.10
N ALA A 90 -1.99 0.04 15.77
CA ALA A 90 -2.40 -0.43 17.09
C ALA A 90 -3.03 -1.85 17.07
N PRO A 91 -3.98 -2.17 16.16
CA PRO A 91 -4.47 -3.52 15.97
C PRO A 91 -3.36 -4.51 15.61
N ALA A 92 -2.47 -4.15 14.69
CA ALA A 92 -1.38 -5.02 14.25
C ALA A 92 -0.40 -5.34 15.38
N ARG A 93 -0.03 -4.35 16.22
CA ARG A 93 0.81 -4.59 17.42
C ARG A 93 0.10 -5.46 18.46
N LYS A 94 -1.22 -5.30 18.63
CA LYS A 94 -1.99 -6.14 19.56
C LYS A 94 -1.97 -7.61 19.13
N LEU A 95 -2.13 -7.88 17.82
CA LEU A 95 -2.01 -9.23 17.26
C LEU A 95 -0.64 -9.85 17.52
N GLY A 96 0.45 -9.09 17.34
CA GLY A 96 1.80 -9.56 17.62
C GLY A 96 2.06 -9.94 19.09
N ARG A 97 1.35 -9.32 20.03
CA ARG A 97 1.47 -9.63 21.48
C ARG A 97 0.65 -10.86 21.91
N MET A 98 -0.38 -11.24 21.17
CA MET A 98 -1.28 -12.34 21.55
C MET A 98 -0.66 -13.74 21.46
N GLY A 99 0.46 -13.90 20.77
CA GLY A 99 1.10 -15.20 20.53
C GLY A 99 1.84 -15.84 21.71
N GLY A 100 1.99 -15.16 22.84
CA GLY A 100 2.68 -15.68 24.03
C GLY A 100 4.15 -16.03 23.81
N ALA A 101 4.67 -17.00 24.58
CA ALA A 101 6.08 -17.42 24.56
C ALA A 101 6.46 -18.35 23.40
N ALA A 102 5.48 -18.94 22.69
CA ALA A 102 5.75 -19.87 21.58
C ALA A 102 6.35 -19.15 20.38
N THR A 103 7.36 -19.76 19.74
CA THR A 103 8.16 -19.12 18.69
C THR A 103 7.34 -18.74 17.45
N PHE A 104 6.42 -19.60 16.99
CA PHE A 104 5.70 -19.43 15.73
C PHE A 104 4.28 -18.84 15.88
N ARG A 105 3.66 -18.96 17.05
CA ARG A 105 2.28 -18.47 17.28
C ARG A 105 2.07 -16.98 16.98
N PRO A 106 2.94 -16.02 17.40
CA PRO A 106 2.76 -14.62 17.07
C PRO A 106 2.75 -14.35 15.57
N ILE A 107 3.61 -15.04 14.81
CA ILE A 107 3.68 -14.93 13.35
C ILE A 107 2.38 -15.43 12.73
N LEU A 108 1.87 -16.57 13.18
CA LEU A 108 0.59 -17.11 12.73
C LEU A 108 -0.56 -16.10 12.95
N PHE A 109 -0.67 -15.52 14.17
CA PHE A 109 -1.71 -14.52 14.46
C PHE A 109 -1.58 -13.27 13.59
N ILE A 110 -0.34 -12.85 13.29
CA ILE A 110 -0.09 -11.73 12.39
C ILE A 110 -0.51 -12.06 10.96
N LEU A 111 -0.15 -13.24 10.46
CA LEU A 111 -0.50 -13.65 9.10
C LEU A 111 -2.02 -13.82 8.93
N VAL A 112 -2.69 -14.46 9.89
CA VAL A 112 -4.16 -14.56 9.89
C VAL A 112 -4.80 -13.17 10.00
N GLY A 113 -4.30 -12.31 10.89
CA GLY A 113 -4.75 -10.94 10.98
C GLY A 113 -4.55 -10.15 9.69
N ALA A 114 -3.40 -10.32 9.03
CA ALA A 114 -3.13 -9.69 7.74
C ALA A 114 -4.10 -10.17 6.65
N ALA A 115 -4.45 -11.47 6.61
CA ALA A 115 -5.48 -11.99 5.71
C ALA A 115 -6.85 -11.34 5.96
N LEU A 116 -7.26 -11.26 7.23
CA LEU A 116 -8.54 -10.67 7.63
C LEU A 116 -8.60 -9.17 7.30
N PHE A 117 -7.51 -8.43 7.53
CA PHE A 117 -7.45 -7.02 7.12
C PHE A 117 -7.47 -6.87 5.61
N SER A 118 -6.77 -7.75 4.89
CA SER A 118 -6.70 -7.72 3.43
C SER A 118 -8.02 -8.09 2.75
N ALA A 119 -8.91 -8.79 3.44
CA ALA A 119 -10.27 -9.01 2.95
C ALA A 119 -11.05 -7.70 2.74
N PHE A 120 -10.72 -6.64 3.48
CA PHE A 120 -11.44 -5.36 3.44
C PHE A 120 -10.57 -4.18 3.03
N LEU A 121 -9.26 -4.34 3.00
CA LEU A 121 -8.28 -3.34 2.61
C LEU A 121 -7.45 -3.85 1.44
N ASN A 122 -7.04 -2.94 0.57
CA ASN A 122 -6.09 -3.30 -0.49
C ASN A 122 -4.83 -3.96 0.10
N ASN A 123 -4.32 -4.98 -0.57
CA ASN A 123 -3.19 -5.81 -0.12
C ASN A 123 -1.93 -5.01 0.17
N THR A 124 -1.59 -4.01 -0.64
CA THR A 124 -0.35 -3.23 -0.53
C THR A 124 -0.21 -2.48 0.80
N PRO A 125 -1.18 -1.65 1.25
CA PRO A 125 -1.15 -1.04 2.58
C PRO A 125 -1.02 -2.05 3.72
N VAL A 126 -1.70 -3.18 3.63
CA VAL A 126 -1.64 -4.23 4.66
C VAL A 126 -0.21 -4.76 4.78
N VAL A 127 0.42 -5.14 3.67
CA VAL A 127 1.80 -5.64 3.69
C VAL A 127 2.77 -4.60 4.26
N VAL A 128 2.65 -3.32 3.84
CA VAL A 128 3.52 -2.23 4.34
C VAL A 128 3.43 -2.07 5.86
N ILE A 129 2.21 -2.18 6.43
CA ILE A 129 2.00 -2.07 7.88
C ILE A 129 2.60 -3.25 8.64
N PHE A 130 2.43 -4.47 8.11
CA PHE A 130 2.85 -5.68 8.81
C PHE A 130 4.34 -6.01 8.68
N ILE A 131 5.05 -5.54 7.62
CA ILE A 131 6.51 -5.74 7.45
C ILE A 131 7.30 -5.28 8.69
N PRO A 132 7.19 -4.02 9.19
CA PRO A 132 7.97 -3.58 10.35
C PRO A 132 7.69 -4.40 11.61
N ILE A 133 6.46 -4.84 11.80
CA ILE A 133 6.04 -5.64 12.95
C ILE A 133 6.69 -7.03 12.88
N LEU A 134 6.65 -7.65 11.69
CA LEU A 134 7.30 -8.94 11.47
C LEU A 134 8.82 -8.87 11.58
N VAL A 135 9.47 -7.76 11.14
CA VAL A 135 10.92 -7.54 11.34
C VAL A 135 11.28 -7.63 12.82
N VAL A 136 10.55 -6.91 13.68
CA VAL A 136 10.81 -6.88 15.13
C VAL A 136 10.58 -8.27 15.74
N ILE A 137 9.49 -8.94 15.40
CA ILE A 137 9.15 -10.25 15.97
C ILE A 137 10.11 -11.32 15.46
N ALA A 138 10.47 -11.31 14.18
CA ALA A 138 11.44 -12.24 13.61
C ALA A 138 12.81 -12.10 14.28
N ALA A 139 13.28 -10.85 14.49
CA ALA A 139 14.52 -10.57 15.20
C ALA A 139 14.48 -11.05 16.67
N GLN A 140 13.40 -10.77 17.41
CA GLN A 140 13.22 -11.19 18.80
C GLN A 140 13.18 -12.73 18.96
N ARG A 141 12.77 -13.43 17.92
CA ARG A 141 12.57 -14.88 17.92
C ARG A 141 13.66 -15.65 17.15
N SER A 142 14.67 -14.94 16.65
CA SER A 142 15.76 -15.52 15.82
C SER A 142 15.23 -16.31 14.61
N ILE A 143 14.13 -15.81 14.01
CA ILE A 143 13.54 -16.38 12.79
C ILE A 143 14.07 -15.63 11.58
N SER A 144 14.49 -16.35 10.55
CA SER A 144 14.94 -15.73 9.30
C SER A 144 13.82 -14.91 8.65
N PRO A 145 14.06 -13.64 8.24
CA PRO A 145 13.12 -12.82 7.49
C PRO A 145 12.55 -13.53 6.26
N SER A 146 13.37 -14.33 5.58
CA SER A 146 12.96 -15.11 4.41
C SER A 146 11.85 -16.14 4.69
N ARG A 147 11.61 -16.52 5.94
CA ARG A 147 10.54 -17.45 6.31
C ARG A 147 9.19 -16.76 6.59
N VAL A 148 9.15 -15.43 6.70
CA VAL A 148 7.93 -14.72 7.15
C VAL A 148 7.39 -13.72 6.15
N PHE A 149 8.21 -13.14 5.27
CA PHE A 149 7.75 -12.07 4.39
C PHE A 149 7.01 -12.56 3.14
N MET A 150 7.48 -13.63 2.48
CA MET A 150 6.73 -14.23 1.36
C MET A 150 5.39 -14.81 1.83
N PRO A 151 5.31 -15.54 2.96
CA PRO A 151 4.02 -15.90 3.58
C PRO A 151 3.10 -14.69 3.81
N LEU A 152 3.63 -13.54 4.27
CA LEU A 152 2.83 -12.32 4.44
C LEU A 152 2.22 -11.85 3.11
N SER A 153 3.02 -11.76 2.05
CA SER A 153 2.52 -11.36 0.74
C SER A 153 1.43 -12.31 0.23
N PHE A 154 1.70 -13.61 0.26
CA PHE A 154 0.77 -14.60 -0.28
C PHE A 154 -0.54 -14.67 0.51
N ILE A 155 -0.47 -14.61 1.85
CA ILE A 155 -1.67 -14.66 2.68
C ILE A 155 -2.54 -13.40 2.53
N THR A 156 -1.94 -12.22 2.28
CA THR A 156 -2.70 -11.01 2.00
C THR A 156 -3.38 -11.08 0.63
N ILE A 157 -2.73 -11.62 -0.39
CA ILE A 157 -3.36 -11.84 -1.70
C ILE A 157 -4.55 -12.79 -1.55
N LEU A 158 -4.39 -13.91 -0.84
CA LEU A 158 -5.47 -14.86 -0.57
C LEU A 158 -6.62 -14.21 0.23
N GLY A 159 -6.31 -13.38 1.23
CA GLY A 159 -7.30 -12.60 1.97
C GLY A 159 -8.05 -11.63 1.06
N GLY A 160 -7.35 -10.93 0.17
CA GLY A 160 -7.93 -10.01 -0.80
C GLY A 160 -8.88 -10.66 -1.83
N MET A 161 -8.78 -11.97 -2.04
CA MET A 161 -9.71 -12.73 -2.90
C MET A 161 -11.08 -13.00 -2.25
N THR A 162 -11.23 -12.76 -0.93
CA THR A 162 -12.42 -13.20 -0.20
C THR A 162 -13.60 -12.24 -0.27
N THR A 163 -13.40 -10.97 -0.60
CA THR A 163 -14.46 -9.98 -0.75
C THR A 163 -14.23 -9.08 -1.97
N LEU A 164 -15.26 -8.38 -2.39
CA LEU A 164 -15.20 -7.50 -3.55
C LEU A 164 -14.17 -6.37 -3.38
N ILE A 165 -14.04 -5.79 -2.18
CA ILE A 165 -13.15 -4.64 -1.91
C ILE A 165 -11.73 -5.04 -1.50
N GLY A 166 -11.48 -6.31 -1.22
CA GLY A 166 -10.18 -6.79 -0.76
C GLY A 166 -9.06 -6.61 -1.79
N SER A 167 -9.41 -6.55 -3.09
CA SER A 167 -8.47 -6.29 -4.17
C SER A 167 -9.04 -5.31 -5.17
N SER A 168 -8.20 -4.36 -5.66
CA SER A 168 -8.58 -3.49 -6.78
C SER A 168 -8.97 -4.29 -8.03
N THR A 169 -8.34 -5.42 -8.24
CA THR A 169 -8.62 -6.35 -9.35
C THR A 169 -10.08 -6.82 -9.34
N ASN A 170 -10.61 -7.19 -8.16
CA ASN A 170 -12.02 -7.63 -8.03
C ASN A 170 -12.99 -6.51 -8.42
N LEU A 171 -12.72 -5.29 -7.96
CA LEU A 171 -13.54 -4.11 -8.27
C LEU A 171 -13.49 -3.76 -9.77
N LEU A 172 -12.33 -3.95 -10.41
CA LEU A 172 -12.19 -3.70 -11.84
C LEU A 172 -13.02 -4.71 -12.66
N VAL A 173 -12.99 -5.99 -12.31
CA VAL A 173 -13.84 -7.00 -12.94
C VAL A 173 -15.31 -6.63 -12.75
N ALA A 174 -15.74 -6.28 -11.52
CA ALA A 174 -17.12 -5.88 -11.25
C ALA A 174 -17.54 -4.65 -12.08
N GLY A 175 -16.60 -3.73 -12.34
CA GLY A 175 -16.87 -2.58 -13.19
C GLY A 175 -17.09 -2.93 -14.64
N VAL A 176 -16.22 -3.76 -15.21
CA VAL A 176 -16.35 -4.21 -16.60
C VAL A 176 -17.63 -5.04 -16.78
N VAL A 177 -17.89 -5.96 -15.86
CA VAL A 177 -19.06 -6.85 -15.90
C VAL A 177 -20.38 -6.07 -15.87
N ARG A 178 -20.41 -4.93 -15.16
CA ARG A 178 -21.59 -4.07 -15.10
C ARG A 178 -21.97 -3.48 -16.46
N ASP A 179 -20.99 -3.16 -17.30
CA ASP A 179 -21.21 -2.65 -18.65
C ASP A 179 -21.93 -3.71 -19.55
N TYR A 180 -21.83 -4.98 -19.16
CA TYR A 180 -22.55 -6.11 -19.78
C TYR A 180 -23.88 -6.45 -19.10
N GLY A 181 -24.35 -5.61 -18.18
CA GLY A 181 -25.63 -5.77 -17.49
C GLY A 181 -25.63 -6.74 -16.30
N TYR A 182 -24.45 -7.14 -15.82
CA TYR A 182 -24.33 -8.00 -14.63
C TYR A 182 -23.86 -7.19 -13.43
N GLU A 183 -24.40 -7.47 -12.25
CA GLU A 183 -23.97 -6.85 -10.99
C GLU A 183 -23.37 -7.90 -10.07
N ILE A 184 -22.21 -7.59 -9.47
CA ILE A 184 -21.54 -8.42 -8.47
C ILE A 184 -21.78 -7.80 -7.12
N GLY A 185 -22.43 -8.53 -6.23
CA GLY A 185 -22.62 -8.14 -4.84
C GLY A 185 -21.33 -8.23 -4.03
N PHE A 186 -21.32 -7.57 -2.88
CA PHE A 186 -20.16 -7.48 -2.00
C PHE A 186 -19.58 -8.85 -1.60
N PHE A 187 -20.45 -9.83 -1.33
CA PHE A 187 -20.08 -11.16 -0.85
C PHE A 187 -20.27 -12.29 -1.88
N ASP A 188 -20.64 -12.01 -3.13
CA ASP A 188 -20.92 -13.05 -4.13
C ASP A 188 -19.73 -13.96 -4.40
N ILE A 189 -18.52 -13.40 -4.34
CA ILE A 189 -17.27 -14.15 -4.52
C ILE A 189 -16.78 -14.80 -3.22
N THR A 190 -17.36 -14.45 -2.06
CA THR A 190 -16.82 -14.81 -0.74
C THR A 190 -16.80 -16.31 -0.51
N GLY A 191 -17.84 -17.05 -0.90
CA GLY A 191 -17.91 -18.48 -0.66
C GLY A 191 -16.73 -19.24 -1.28
N MET A 192 -16.54 -19.08 -2.58
CA MET A 192 -15.41 -19.71 -3.29
C MET A 192 -14.08 -19.08 -2.86
N GLY A 193 -14.03 -17.76 -2.65
CA GLY A 193 -12.84 -17.04 -2.20
C GLY A 193 -12.31 -17.54 -0.85
N VAL A 194 -13.19 -17.81 0.11
CA VAL A 194 -12.81 -18.38 1.42
C VAL A 194 -12.27 -19.80 1.28
N ILE A 195 -12.86 -20.62 0.43
CA ILE A 195 -12.35 -21.98 0.18
C ILE A 195 -10.93 -21.90 -0.39
N LEU A 196 -10.71 -21.07 -1.40
CA LEU A 196 -9.37 -20.87 -2.00
C LEU A 196 -8.38 -20.30 -0.98
N ALA A 197 -8.81 -19.34 -0.15
CA ALA A 197 -7.98 -18.75 0.89
C ALA A 197 -7.61 -19.77 1.99
N LEU A 198 -8.50 -20.65 2.37
CA LEU A 198 -8.23 -21.72 3.36
C LEU A 198 -7.24 -22.75 2.80
N VAL A 199 -7.48 -23.24 1.57
CA VAL A 199 -6.59 -24.22 0.93
C VAL A 199 -5.22 -23.63 0.65
N GLY A 200 -5.18 -22.43 0.04
CA GLY A 200 -3.93 -21.69 -0.21
C GLY A 200 -3.24 -21.31 1.10
N GLY A 201 -3.99 -20.88 2.12
CA GLY A 201 -3.49 -20.56 3.45
C GLY A 201 -2.86 -21.76 4.15
N ALA A 202 -3.45 -22.95 4.01
CA ALA A 202 -2.85 -24.20 4.53
C ALA A 202 -1.49 -24.47 3.88
N TYR A 203 -1.37 -24.25 2.58
CA TYR A 203 -0.07 -24.34 1.89
C TYR A 203 0.92 -23.28 2.41
N VAL A 204 0.49 -22.01 2.49
CA VAL A 204 1.34 -20.88 2.91
C VAL A 204 1.85 -21.05 4.34
N LEU A 205 1.01 -21.55 5.24
CA LEU A 205 1.37 -21.72 6.65
C LEU A 205 2.09 -23.05 6.93
N GLY A 206 1.75 -24.12 6.20
CA GLY A 206 2.25 -25.47 6.44
C GLY A 206 3.46 -25.87 5.59
N VAL A 207 3.44 -25.56 4.31
CA VAL A 207 4.43 -26.04 3.33
C VAL A 207 5.45 -24.97 2.97
N LEU A 208 4.99 -23.74 2.67
CA LEU A 208 5.82 -22.65 2.18
C LEU A 208 7.05 -22.37 3.06
N PRO A 209 6.98 -22.29 4.41
CA PRO A 209 8.16 -22.02 5.24
C PRO A 209 9.26 -23.08 5.14
N ARG A 210 8.92 -24.31 4.68
CA ARG A 210 9.89 -25.39 4.45
C ARG A 210 10.58 -25.30 3.09
N LEU A 211 9.94 -24.68 2.11
CA LEU A 211 10.49 -24.49 0.76
C LEU A 211 11.38 -23.25 0.67
N LEU A 212 11.19 -22.28 1.59
CA LEU A 212 11.94 -21.04 1.59
C LEU A 212 13.37 -21.26 2.11
N PRO A 213 14.39 -20.68 1.44
CA PRO A 213 15.77 -20.79 1.88
C PRO A 213 15.95 -20.03 3.20
N GLU A 214 16.67 -20.62 4.15
CA GLU A 214 17.15 -19.91 5.32
C GLU A 214 18.32 -19.00 4.90
N ARG A 215 18.00 -17.79 4.56
CA ARG A 215 19.02 -16.76 4.46
C ARG A 215 19.09 -16.08 5.80
N LEU A 216 20.02 -16.53 6.64
CA LEU A 216 20.47 -15.75 7.77
C LEU A 216 20.94 -14.42 7.18
N ALA A 217 20.06 -13.42 7.23
CA ALA A 217 20.52 -12.07 7.08
C ALA A 217 21.67 -11.96 8.09
N GLU A 218 22.80 -11.46 7.67
CA GLU A 218 23.72 -10.78 8.56
C GLU A 218 22.95 -9.63 9.20
N LEU A 219 22.00 -9.96 10.09
CA LEU A 219 21.23 -9.04 10.92
C LEU A 219 22.16 -8.20 11.79
N SER A 220 23.45 -8.59 11.88
CA SER A 220 24.52 -7.87 12.54
C SER A 220 25.23 -6.83 11.68
N ALA A 221 25.08 -6.85 10.34
CA ALA A 221 25.77 -5.88 9.47
C ALA A 221 24.83 -4.95 8.69
N GLY A 222 23.52 -5.16 8.70
CA GLY A 222 22.55 -4.45 7.87
C GLY A 222 21.40 -3.77 8.60
N ALA A 223 21.12 -4.07 9.86
CA ALA A 223 20.50 -3.10 10.74
C ALA A 223 21.57 -2.06 11.09
N LYS A 224 22.03 -1.30 10.10
CA LYS A 224 22.38 0.09 10.36
C LYS A 224 21.14 0.62 11.03
N SER A 225 21.18 0.72 12.38
CA SER A 225 20.20 1.45 13.17
C SER A 225 19.91 2.69 12.35
N GLY A 226 18.65 2.84 11.90
CA GLY A 226 18.30 3.96 11.06
C GLY A 226 18.90 5.17 11.75
N ALA A 227 19.47 6.11 11.00
CA ALA A 227 20.22 7.22 11.52
C ALA A 227 19.65 7.67 12.87
N GLN A 228 20.45 7.59 13.95
CA GLN A 228 19.99 7.98 15.28
C GLN A 228 20.25 9.47 15.44
N PHE A 229 19.17 10.20 15.63
CA PHE A 229 19.21 11.63 15.92
C PHE A 229 19.19 11.86 17.43
N ILE A 230 19.90 12.89 17.88
CA ILE A 230 19.79 13.42 19.24
C ILE A 230 18.85 14.61 19.16
N GLY A 231 17.78 14.57 19.93
CA GLY A 231 16.81 15.64 20.03
C GLY A 231 16.54 16.00 21.48
N GLU A 232 15.90 17.14 21.70
CA GLU A 232 15.57 17.69 23.00
C GLU A 232 14.06 17.82 23.17
N ILE A 233 13.53 17.49 24.34
CA ILE A 233 12.11 17.62 24.70
C ILE A 233 12.02 18.32 26.04
N THR A 234 11.44 19.51 26.07
CA THR A 234 11.14 20.25 27.29
C THR A 234 9.74 19.91 27.79
N LEU A 235 9.60 19.57 29.06
CA LEU A 235 8.32 19.14 29.64
C LEU A 235 7.49 20.34 30.11
N SER A 236 6.47 20.71 29.36
CA SER A 236 5.42 21.66 29.74
C SER A 236 4.42 21.03 30.74
N ARG A 237 3.52 21.85 31.35
CA ARG A 237 2.56 21.35 32.36
C ARG A 237 1.64 20.24 31.85
N ASP A 238 1.27 20.29 30.58
CA ASP A 238 0.34 19.34 29.96
C ASP A 238 1.05 18.22 29.19
N HIS A 239 2.39 18.13 29.33
CA HIS A 239 3.17 17.17 28.57
C HIS A 239 2.92 15.74 29.07
N PRO A 240 2.62 14.75 28.16
CA PRO A 240 2.28 13.37 28.54
C PRO A 240 3.35 12.61 29.32
N PHE A 241 4.57 13.10 29.36
CA PHE A 241 5.67 12.49 30.10
C PHE A 241 5.80 12.97 31.54
N VAL A 242 5.10 14.03 31.94
CA VAL A 242 5.10 14.50 33.33
C VAL A 242 4.52 13.44 34.24
N GLY A 243 5.18 13.15 35.37
CA GLY A 243 4.78 12.13 36.32
C GLY A 243 5.22 10.71 35.99
N ILE A 244 5.89 10.45 34.87
CA ILE A 244 6.41 9.12 34.56
C ILE A 244 7.66 8.86 35.42
N SER A 245 7.66 7.74 36.16
CA SER A 245 8.79 7.31 37.00
C SER A 245 9.67 6.30 36.25
N ALA A 246 10.95 6.38 36.51
CA ALA A 246 11.91 5.40 36.01
C ALA A 246 11.65 4.02 36.63
N LYS A 247 11.78 2.97 35.81
CA LYS A 247 11.73 1.55 36.23
C LYS A 247 13.01 0.87 35.74
N ALA A 248 13.78 0.33 36.68
CA ALA A 248 15.09 -0.30 36.37
C ALA A 248 16.01 0.63 35.55
N GLY A 249 16.10 1.90 35.91
CA GLY A 249 16.95 2.89 35.25
C GLY A 249 16.49 3.39 33.88
N MET A 250 15.28 3.01 33.43
CA MET A 250 14.70 3.40 32.14
C MET A 250 13.30 3.98 32.30
N PHE A 251 12.85 4.77 31.32
CA PHE A 251 11.52 5.36 31.28
C PHE A 251 10.65 4.65 30.23
N PRO A 252 9.81 3.66 30.62
CA PRO A 252 9.03 2.86 29.66
C PRO A 252 7.98 3.68 28.89
N GLY A 253 7.62 4.87 29.37
CA GLY A 253 6.67 5.78 28.70
C GLY A 253 7.22 6.53 27.49
N LEU A 254 8.54 6.57 27.29
CA LEU A 254 9.18 7.25 26.16
C LEU A 254 9.05 6.50 24.82
N GLY A 255 8.60 5.24 24.85
CA GLY A 255 8.39 4.43 23.65
C GLY A 255 9.71 4.06 22.95
N ASP A 256 9.86 4.45 21.68
CA ASP A 256 11.04 4.13 20.86
C ASP A 256 12.17 5.18 21.03
N LEU A 257 11.99 6.17 21.92
CA LEU A 257 13.01 7.16 22.27
C LEU A 257 13.79 6.70 23.50
N THR A 258 15.11 6.89 23.49
CA THR A 258 16.01 6.56 24.61
C THR A 258 16.50 7.84 25.27
N LEU A 259 16.26 8.01 26.59
CA LEU A 259 16.77 9.14 27.34
C LEU A 259 18.30 8.98 27.57
N ARG A 260 19.06 10.01 27.18
CA ARG A 260 20.51 10.08 27.36
C ARG A 260 20.93 10.97 28.51
N LEU A 261 20.19 12.05 28.70
CA LEU A 261 20.47 13.07 29.70
C LEU A 261 19.13 13.69 30.12
N LEU A 262 18.95 13.93 31.39
CA LEU A 262 17.91 14.79 31.94
C LEU A 262 18.53 16.06 32.48
N GLN A 263 18.07 17.21 32.08
CA GLN A 263 18.46 18.49 32.63
C GLN A 263 17.34 19.03 33.52
N ARG A 264 17.61 19.18 34.79
CA ARG A 264 16.68 19.72 35.79
C ARG A 264 17.28 20.95 36.43
N ARG A 265 16.66 22.13 36.22
CA ARG A 265 17.18 23.41 36.72
C ARG A 265 18.70 23.59 36.42
N ASP A 266 19.08 23.37 35.17
CA ASP A 266 20.48 23.45 34.67
C ASP A 266 21.47 22.43 35.26
N VAL A 267 20.99 21.48 36.06
CA VAL A 267 21.81 20.38 36.58
C VAL A 267 21.62 19.14 35.72
N PRO A 268 22.69 18.62 35.08
CA PRO A 268 22.60 17.41 34.27
C PRO A 268 22.52 16.15 35.15
N VAL A 269 21.49 15.33 34.95
CA VAL A 269 21.32 14.02 35.57
C VAL A 269 21.63 12.95 34.52
N LEU A 270 22.58 12.10 34.80
CA LEU A 270 23.05 11.03 33.91
C LEU A 270 22.46 9.67 34.32
N PRO A 271 22.34 8.70 33.39
CA PRO A 271 21.98 7.32 33.75
C PRO A 271 23.00 6.68 34.73
N PRO A 272 22.54 5.78 35.64
CA PRO A 272 21.19 5.22 35.75
C PRO A 272 20.20 6.15 36.44
N PHE A 273 18.94 6.22 35.95
CA PHE A 273 17.88 7.08 36.47
C PHE A 273 17.06 6.32 37.53
N GLU A 274 17.68 5.92 38.64
CA GLU A 274 16.98 5.19 39.69
C GLU A 274 16.04 6.13 40.47
N GLU A 275 14.77 5.67 40.67
CA GLU A 275 13.72 6.37 41.45
C GLU A 275 13.38 7.80 40.95
N LEU A 276 13.79 8.17 39.75
CA LEU A 276 13.55 9.49 39.21
C LEU A 276 12.15 9.59 38.58
N THR A 277 11.40 10.65 38.91
CA THR A 277 10.12 11.00 38.29
C THR A 277 10.29 12.26 37.48
N LEU A 278 9.79 12.25 36.23
CA LEU A 278 9.83 13.40 35.32
C LEU A 278 8.88 14.49 35.81
N SER A 279 9.36 15.73 35.86
CA SER A 279 8.64 16.89 36.37
C SER A 279 8.53 17.99 35.32
N VAL A 280 7.58 18.90 35.50
CA VAL A 280 7.44 20.11 34.69
C VAL A 280 8.73 20.93 34.72
N GLY A 281 9.21 21.40 33.57
CA GLY A 281 10.45 22.14 33.41
C GLY A 281 11.69 21.26 33.24
N ASP A 282 11.55 19.92 33.25
CA ASP A 282 12.64 19.03 32.90
C ASP A 282 12.89 19.07 31.40
N THR A 283 14.16 19.13 30.99
CA THR A 283 14.57 19.01 29.60
C THR A 283 15.22 17.63 29.36
N LEU A 284 14.63 16.87 28.47
CA LEU A 284 15.04 15.51 28.14
C LEU A 284 15.88 15.50 26.86
N VAL A 285 17.15 15.12 26.93
CA VAL A 285 17.95 14.82 25.74
C VAL A 285 17.74 13.36 25.36
N VAL A 286 17.06 13.13 24.26
CA VAL A 286 16.64 11.80 23.80
C VAL A 286 17.36 11.41 22.50
N THR A 287 17.54 10.12 22.30
CA THR A 287 18.00 9.57 21.02
C THR A 287 16.96 8.67 20.43
N GLY A 288 16.79 8.74 19.11
CA GLY A 288 15.85 7.91 18.39
C GLY A 288 16.07 7.97 16.87
N THR A 289 15.40 7.07 16.18
CA THR A 289 15.34 7.11 14.71
C THR A 289 14.33 8.18 14.26
N ARG A 290 14.40 8.62 13.00
CA ARG A 290 13.39 9.53 12.39
C ARG A 290 11.97 9.03 12.66
N LYS A 291 11.73 7.72 12.55
CA LYS A 291 10.42 7.10 12.81
C LYS A 291 9.98 7.23 14.27
N ALA A 292 10.92 7.14 15.22
CA ALA A 292 10.63 7.35 16.64
C ALA A 292 10.21 8.80 16.92
N PHE A 293 10.90 9.78 16.33
CA PHE A 293 10.53 11.19 16.42
C PHE A 293 9.18 11.48 15.73
N SER A 294 8.95 10.94 14.53
CA SER A 294 7.66 11.04 13.83
C SER A 294 6.49 10.55 14.70
N LYS A 295 6.65 9.39 15.35
CA LYS A 295 5.65 8.84 16.26
C LYS A 295 5.45 9.68 17.53
N ALA A 296 6.51 10.24 18.07
CA ALA A 296 6.43 11.10 19.25
C ALA A 296 5.66 12.39 18.94
N LEU A 297 5.95 13.02 17.79
CA LEU A 297 5.21 14.19 17.29
C LEU A 297 3.73 13.87 17.04
N ALA A 298 3.44 12.76 16.34
CA ALA A 298 2.08 12.33 16.02
C ALA A 298 1.20 12.13 17.27
N ARG A 299 1.80 11.77 18.41
CA ARG A 299 1.11 11.55 19.68
C ARG A 299 1.06 12.79 20.57
N GLY A 300 1.57 13.92 20.12
CA GLY A 300 1.73 15.11 20.95
C GLY A 300 2.68 14.91 22.13
N ARG A 301 3.60 13.94 22.04
CA ARG A 301 4.59 13.58 23.06
C ARG A 301 5.94 14.23 22.85
N ALA A 302 6.08 15.02 21.80
CA ALA A 302 7.27 15.80 21.53
C ALA A 302 6.84 17.26 21.45
N GLY A 303 6.93 17.95 22.57
CA GLY A 303 7.15 19.39 22.57
C GLY A 303 8.58 19.63 22.11
N LEU A 304 8.85 19.39 20.83
CA LEU A 304 10.16 19.56 20.20
C LEU A 304 10.28 20.99 19.70
N GLU A 305 10.13 21.95 20.60
CA GLU A 305 10.49 23.32 20.34
C GLU A 305 11.76 23.63 21.10
N ALA A 306 12.86 23.81 20.37
CA ALA A 306 13.95 24.64 20.86
C ALA A 306 13.35 26.06 21.03
N ASP A 307 13.18 26.48 22.29
CA ASP A 307 12.67 27.78 22.67
C ASP A 307 13.62 28.87 22.18
N ASP A 308 13.27 29.56 21.09
CA ASP A 308 14.06 30.63 20.50
C ASP A 308 13.43 31.99 20.85
N GLY A 309 13.20 32.29 22.12
CA GLY A 309 12.82 33.64 22.48
C GLY A 309 12.07 33.79 23.81
N PRO A 310 12.05 35.02 24.39
CA PRO A 310 11.32 35.27 25.64
C PRO A 310 9.83 35.00 25.42
N ALA A 311 9.26 34.21 26.32
CA ALA A 311 7.88 33.78 26.34
C ALA A 311 6.92 34.96 26.18
N GLU A 312 6.32 35.12 25.00
CA GLU A 312 4.99 35.66 24.89
C GLU A 312 4.00 34.51 25.10
N GLU A 313 3.33 34.54 26.24
CA GLU A 313 2.19 33.70 26.57
C GLU A 313 1.12 33.89 25.49
N THR A 314 1.02 32.94 24.57
CA THR A 314 -0.22 32.61 23.84
C THR A 314 0.13 31.87 22.56
N GLN A 315 0.10 30.54 22.65
CA GLN A 315 -0.58 29.70 21.66
C GLN A 315 -0.45 28.24 22.10
N HIS A 316 -1.57 27.63 22.42
CA HIS A 316 -1.69 26.19 22.67
C HIS A 316 -0.92 25.42 21.60
N GLU A 317 0.00 24.52 22.05
CA GLU A 317 0.69 23.55 21.19
C GLU A 317 -0.36 22.76 20.39
N GLN A 318 -0.71 23.24 19.20
CA GLN A 318 -1.52 22.47 18.29
C GLN A 318 -0.67 21.34 17.73
N PRO A 319 -1.19 20.09 17.71
CA PRO A 319 -0.49 18.99 17.05
C PRO A 319 -0.18 19.38 15.60
N PRO A 320 0.94 18.90 15.04
CA PRO A 320 1.32 19.21 13.66
C PRO A 320 0.12 18.97 12.73
N GLY A 321 -0.18 19.96 11.90
CA GLY A 321 -1.27 19.89 10.94
C GLY A 321 -1.07 18.78 9.89
N PRO A 322 -2.06 18.51 9.05
CA PRO A 322 -2.00 17.40 8.07
C PRO A 322 -0.87 17.55 7.05
N ASP A 323 -0.27 18.72 6.94
CA ASP A 323 0.81 19.04 5.99
C ASP A 323 2.21 19.06 6.62
N TYR A 324 2.35 18.65 7.89
CA TYR A 324 3.63 18.63 8.56
C TYR A 324 4.44 17.40 8.15
N HIS A 325 5.67 17.63 7.68
CA HIS A 325 6.57 16.61 7.17
C HIS A 325 7.90 16.63 7.90
N LEU A 326 8.51 15.45 8.04
CA LEU A 326 9.89 15.30 8.48
C LEU A 326 10.78 15.04 7.28
N ALA A 327 11.96 15.68 7.27
CA ALA A 327 12.98 15.45 6.25
C ALA A 327 14.38 15.47 6.89
N GLU A 328 15.35 14.96 6.14
CA GLU A 328 16.75 14.97 6.54
C GLU A 328 17.52 15.96 5.65
N ALA A 329 18.30 16.82 6.26
CA ALA A 329 19.17 17.77 5.56
C ALA A 329 20.60 17.68 6.11
N VAL A 330 21.58 17.72 5.22
CA VAL A 330 23.01 17.65 5.58
C VAL A 330 23.63 19.03 5.50
N ILE A 331 24.41 19.41 6.52
CA ILE A 331 25.22 20.64 6.51
C ILE A 331 26.34 20.50 5.47
N SER A 332 26.33 21.36 4.46
CA SER A 332 27.33 21.36 3.39
C SER A 332 28.72 21.74 3.89
N PRO A 333 29.79 21.23 3.27
CA PRO A 333 31.11 21.81 3.40
C PRO A 333 31.08 23.28 2.98
N GLY A 334 31.53 24.18 3.87
CA GLY A 334 31.50 25.64 3.61
C GLY A 334 30.15 26.33 3.91
N SER A 335 29.21 25.62 4.52
CA SER A 335 27.92 26.18 4.95
C SER A 335 28.13 27.32 5.96
N ARG A 336 27.34 28.40 5.80
CA ARG A 336 27.29 29.52 6.77
C ARG A 336 26.76 29.12 8.16
N TYR A 337 26.15 27.94 8.27
CA TYR A 337 25.61 27.39 9.52
C TYR A 337 26.70 26.63 10.31
N ALA A 338 27.84 26.29 9.70
CA ALA A 338 28.95 25.65 10.36
C ALA A 338 29.52 26.52 11.50
N GLY A 339 29.73 25.93 12.68
CA GLY A 339 30.18 26.61 13.88
C GLY A 339 29.13 27.37 14.68
N ARG A 340 27.91 27.52 14.16
CA ARG A 340 26.78 28.13 14.86
C ARG A 340 25.97 27.06 15.62
N THR A 341 25.32 27.46 16.70
CA THR A 341 24.33 26.62 17.38
C THR A 341 23.02 26.59 16.56
N ILE A 342 22.18 25.63 16.82
CA ILE A 342 20.87 25.50 16.12
C ILE A 342 20.06 26.79 16.29
N GLN A 343 20.03 27.38 17.49
CA GLN A 343 19.32 28.63 17.79
C GLN A 343 19.86 29.79 16.94
N LEU A 344 21.19 29.93 16.88
CA LEU A 344 21.85 31.01 16.12
C LEU A 344 21.85 30.78 14.61
N SER A 345 21.37 29.59 14.15
CA SER A 345 21.27 29.29 12.71
C SER A 345 20.16 30.07 12.01
N GLY A 346 19.11 30.44 12.73
CA GLY A 346 17.97 31.16 12.17
C GLY A 346 17.15 30.35 11.16
N LEU A 347 17.20 29.03 11.21
CA LEU A 347 16.50 28.15 10.23
C LEU A 347 14.97 28.27 10.33
N ARG A 348 14.43 28.44 11.54
CA ARG A 348 13.00 28.61 11.77
C ARG A 348 12.44 29.92 11.20
N PRO A 349 13.00 31.11 11.54
CA PRO A 349 12.49 32.36 10.99
C PRO A 349 12.76 32.50 9.48
N GLN A 350 13.83 31.88 8.95
CA GLN A 350 14.18 32.01 7.53
C GLN A 350 13.39 31.08 6.61
N PHE A 351 13.13 29.84 7.03
CA PHE A 351 12.52 28.79 6.19
C PHE A 351 11.21 28.24 6.75
N GLY A 352 10.83 28.58 7.98
CA GLY A 352 9.64 28.00 8.63
C GLY A 352 9.83 26.52 9.02
N ILE A 353 11.08 26.06 9.20
CA ILE A 353 11.41 24.69 9.59
C ILE A 353 11.99 24.64 11.00
N SER A 354 11.65 23.59 11.75
CA SER A 354 12.22 23.32 13.08
C SER A 354 13.24 22.19 12.99
N VAL A 355 14.37 22.33 13.69
CA VAL A 355 15.36 21.25 13.81
C VAL A 355 14.98 20.40 15.02
N LEU A 356 14.60 19.14 14.76
CA LEU A 356 14.10 18.20 15.75
C LEU A 356 15.19 17.28 16.30
N GLY A 357 16.32 17.19 15.60
CA GLY A 357 17.45 16.39 16.03
C GLY A 357 18.66 16.54 15.13
N VAL A 358 19.82 16.20 15.67
CA VAL A 358 21.10 16.21 14.98
C VAL A 358 21.73 14.83 15.04
N GLN A 359 22.28 14.40 13.92
CA GLN A 359 23.10 13.20 13.83
C GLN A 359 24.52 13.58 13.37
N ARG A 360 25.51 13.14 14.09
CA ARG A 360 26.93 13.28 13.75
C ARG A 360 27.61 11.91 13.72
N LYS A 361 28.48 11.66 12.74
CA LYS A 361 29.24 10.40 12.60
C LYS A 361 30.29 10.21 13.69
N SER A 362 30.83 11.28 14.24
CA SER A 362 31.74 11.27 15.37
C SER A 362 30.99 11.24 16.71
N ARG A 363 31.67 10.90 17.83
CA ARG A 363 31.06 10.95 19.16
C ARG A 363 30.59 12.39 19.46
N MET A 364 29.28 12.56 19.63
CA MET A 364 28.72 13.80 20.15
C MET A 364 28.93 13.90 21.67
N ALA A 365 29.25 15.10 22.14
CA ALA A 365 29.25 15.40 23.56
C ALA A 365 27.84 15.17 24.17
N ARG A 366 27.78 14.80 25.45
CA ARG A 366 26.52 14.70 26.21
C ARG A 366 26.14 16.13 26.69
N SER A 367 25.70 16.96 25.74
CA SER A 367 25.28 18.34 25.97
C SER A 367 23.85 18.54 25.45
N ALA A 368 23.19 19.60 25.90
CA ALA A 368 21.92 20.03 25.39
C ALA A 368 22.01 20.31 23.87
N MET A 369 20.91 20.12 23.14
CA MET A 369 20.87 20.33 21.68
C MET A 369 21.13 21.81 21.33
N SER A 370 20.69 22.72 22.20
CA SER A 370 20.96 24.16 22.15
C SER A 370 22.44 24.51 22.09
N ASP A 371 23.31 23.72 22.75
CA ASP A 371 24.72 23.96 22.83
C ASP A 371 25.54 23.31 21.70
N ILE A 372 24.90 22.49 20.89
CA ILE A 372 25.55 21.77 19.80
C ILE A 372 25.89 22.77 18.68
N ARG A 373 27.18 22.97 18.42
CA ARG A 373 27.64 23.72 17.25
C ARG A 373 27.61 22.81 16.04
N LEU A 374 26.90 23.24 14.99
CA LEU A 374 26.77 22.49 13.74
C LEU A 374 28.12 22.36 13.03
N GLU A 375 28.40 21.16 12.52
CA GLU A 375 29.62 20.88 11.76
C GLU A 375 29.27 20.43 10.34
N PRO A 376 30.15 20.66 9.35
CA PRO A 376 29.98 20.12 8.01
C PRO A 376 29.80 18.58 8.04
N GLY A 377 28.77 18.06 7.38
CA GLY A 377 28.44 16.65 7.39
C GLY A 377 27.48 16.21 8.49
N ASP A 378 27.10 17.10 9.43
CA ASP A 378 25.99 16.84 10.34
C ASP A 378 24.69 16.65 9.56
N THR A 379 23.92 15.64 9.92
CA THR A 379 22.59 15.43 9.38
C THR A 379 21.56 15.95 10.37
N LEU A 380 20.77 16.92 9.95
CA LEU A 380 19.68 17.51 10.71
C LEU A 380 18.37 16.77 10.40
N LEU A 381 17.64 16.36 11.41
CA LEU A 381 16.23 16.00 11.28
C LEU A 381 15.40 17.27 11.38
N ILE A 382 14.79 17.68 10.28
CA ILE A 382 13.99 18.89 10.18
C ILE A 382 12.52 18.57 10.05
N GLY A 383 11.67 19.42 10.62
CA GLY A 383 10.21 19.32 10.55
C GLY A 383 9.60 20.63 10.10
N GLY A 384 8.54 20.55 9.29
CA GLY A 384 7.79 21.71 8.81
C GLY A 384 6.78 21.38 7.73
N PRO A 385 6.02 22.39 7.24
CA PRO A 385 5.14 22.23 6.09
C PRO A 385 5.94 21.80 4.84
N MET A 386 5.33 21.01 3.95
CA MET A 386 6.00 20.55 2.73
C MET A 386 6.55 21.69 1.87
N GLU A 387 5.85 22.82 1.82
CA GLU A 387 6.30 24.00 1.08
C GLU A 387 7.60 24.58 1.66
N ALA A 388 7.71 24.65 3.00
CA ALA A 388 8.90 25.09 3.69
C ALA A 388 10.10 24.15 3.41
N ILE A 389 9.86 22.84 3.42
CA ILE A 389 10.90 21.84 3.09
C ILE A 389 11.34 21.95 1.63
N LYS A 390 10.42 22.23 0.70
CA LYS A 390 10.75 22.42 -0.72
C LYS A 390 11.64 23.65 -0.96
N LEU A 391 11.52 24.71 -0.14
CA LEU A 391 12.38 25.88 -0.24
C LEU A 391 13.87 25.57 0.01
N LEU A 392 14.16 24.45 0.67
CA LEU A 392 15.54 23.99 0.85
C LEU A 392 16.12 23.31 -0.40
N ARG A 393 15.31 23.01 -1.43
CA ARG A 393 15.82 22.47 -2.69
C ARG A 393 16.74 23.50 -3.36
N GLY A 394 17.93 23.08 -3.68
CA GLY A 394 18.95 23.97 -4.26
C GLY A 394 19.63 24.92 -3.27
N ASN A 395 19.39 24.78 -1.97
CA ASN A 395 20.16 25.52 -0.97
C ASN A 395 21.58 24.95 -0.89
N HIS A 396 22.58 25.83 -1.00
CA HIS A 396 24.00 25.42 -0.97
C HIS A 396 24.50 25.14 0.45
N ASP A 397 23.86 25.67 1.48
CA ASP A 397 24.24 25.50 2.89
C ASP A 397 23.67 24.22 3.50
N LEU A 398 22.48 23.80 3.04
CA LEU A 398 21.73 22.63 3.50
C LEU A 398 21.36 21.74 2.33
N LEU A 399 21.95 20.57 2.24
CA LEU A 399 21.62 19.58 1.22
C LEU A 399 20.44 18.74 1.68
N LEU A 400 19.24 19.00 1.12
CA LEU A 400 18.05 18.21 1.40
C LEU A 400 18.20 16.81 0.80
N LEU A 401 18.03 15.77 1.62
CA LEU A 401 17.95 14.39 1.14
C LEU A 401 16.53 14.16 0.58
N GLU A 402 16.37 14.26 -0.73
CA GLU A 402 15.06 14.34 -1.42
C GLU A 402 14.08 13.18 -1.11
N HIS A 403 14.61 11.99 -0.83
CA HIS A 403 13.78 10.82 -0.49
C HIS A 403 13.46 10.71 1.02
N SER A 404 13.84 11.68 1.83
CA SER A 404 13.65 11.63 3.27
C SER A 404 12.36 12.30 3.76
N ALA A 405 11.68 13.10 2.93
CA ALA A 405 10.48 13.81 3.33
C ALA A 405 9.30 12.85 3.53
N GLU A 406 8.84 12.72 4.77
CA GLU A 406 7.74 11.84 5.19
C GLU A 406 6.72 12.62 6.04
N ALA A 407 5.42 12.44 5.76
CA ALA A 407 4.36 13.08 6.53
C ALA A 407 4.27 12.49 7.94
N VAL A 408 4.03 13.33 8.94
CA VAL A 408 3.82 12.88 10.32
C VAL A 408 2.42 12.32 10.46
N PRO A 409 2.23 11.07 10.94
CA PRO A 409 0.91 10.46 11.08
C PRO A 409 0.04 11.18 12.11
N GLN A 410 -1.24 11.36 11.80
CA GLN A 410 -2.22 11.98 12.71
C GLN A 410 -2.93 10.94 13.59
N SER A 411 -2.22 10.30 14.47
CA SER A 411 -2.74 9.19 15.30
C SER A 411 -3.96 9.55 16.18
N ARG A 412 -4.18 10.83 16.49
CA ARG A 412 -5.40 11.29 17.20
C ARG A 412 -6.69 11.08 16.41
N LYS A 413 -6.62 11.05 15.08
CA LYS A 413 -7.77 10.85 14.18
C LYS A 413 -7.98 9.40 13.75
N ALA A 414 -7.17 8.48 14.22
CA ALA A 414 -7.25 7.06 13.89
C ALA A 414 -8.66 6.46 14.12
N ARG A 415 -9.33 6.83 15.23
CA ARG A 415 -10.68 6.35 15.54
C ARG A 415 -11.71 6.84 14.51
N ILE A 416 -11.60 8.09 14.06
CA ILE A 416 -12.48 8.68 13.05
C ILE A 416 -12.27 7.97 11.71
N ALA A 417 -11.02 7.77 11.29
CA ALA A 417 -10.69 7.08 10.06
C ALA A 417 -11.21 5.62 10.06
N VAL A 418 -11.06 4.89 11.18
CA VAL A 418 -11.62 3.54 11.33
C VAL A 418 -13.15 3.55 11.28
N ALA A 419 -13.81 4.52 11.93
CA ALA A 419 -15.27 4.62 11.91
C ALA A 419 -15.80 4.90 10.51
N ILE A 420 -15.17 5.81 9.74
CA ILE A 420 -15.53 6.08 8.34
C ILE A 420 -15.36 4.82 7.49
N PHE A 421 -14.23 4.14 7.62
CA PHE A 421 -13.97 2.91 6.89
C PHE A 421 -14.98 1.80 7.23
N ALA A 422 -15.23 1.58 8.52
CA ALA A 422 -16.22 0.61 8.98
C ALA A 422 -17.63 0.92 8.45
N ALA A 423 -18.00 2.21 8.42
CA ALA A 423 -19.28 2.65 7.84
C ALA A 423 -19.37 2.30 6.35
N ILE A 424 -18.31 2.56 5.55
CA ILE A 424 -18.27 2.18 4.13
C ILE A 424 -18.51 0.67 3.97
N VAL A 425 -17.75 -0.14 4.73
CA VAL A 425 -17.84 -1.60 4.65
C VAL A 425 -19.23 -2.08 5.05
N LEU A 426 -19.77 -1.63 6.18
CA LEU A 426 -21.07 -2.07 6.68
C LEU A 426 -22.22 -1.64 5.77
N LEU A 427 -22.25 -0.37 5.35
CA LEU A 427 -23.31 0.13 4.46
C LEU A 427 -23.31 -0.60 3.12
N SER A 428 -22.14 -0.91 2.57
CA SER A 428 -22.02 -1.65 1.32
C SER A 428 -22.29 -3.15 1.50
N ALA A 429 -21.80 -3.76 2.59
CA ALA A 429 -21.99 -5.18 2.88
C ALA A 429 -23.47 -5.56 3.10
N PHE A 430 -24.23 -4.67 3.74
CA PHE A 430 -25.69 -4.84 3.92
C PHE A 430 -26.51 -4.29 2.76
N SER A 431 -25.86 -3.90 1.65
CA SER A 431 -26.52 -3.36 0.45
C SER A 431 -27.44 -2.15 0.74
N ILE A 432 -27.17 -1.39 1.83
CA ILE A 432 -27.92 -0.19 2.21
C ILE A 432 -27.64 0.94 1.21
N VAL A 433 -26.38 1.03 0.76
CA VAL A 433 -25.91 2.05 -0.18
C VAL A 433 -24.98 1.38 -1.19
N PRO A 434 -25.08 1.71 -2.49
CA PRO A 434 -24.12 1.24 -3.49
C PRO A 434 -22.68 1.58 -3.10
N ILE A 435 -21.75 0.65 -3.32
CA ILE A 435 -20.34 0.80 -2.89
C ILE A 435 -19.67 2.07 -3.44
N VAL A 436 -20.02 2.49 -4.65
CA VAL A 436 -19.50 3.73 -5.26
C VAL A 436 -19.88 4.96 -4.44
N VAL A 437 -21.13 5.03 -3.97
CA VAL A 437 -21.62 6.14 -3.15
C VAL A 437 -20.98 6.12 -1.77
N ALA A 438 -20.93 4.95 -1.14
CA ALA A 438 -20.28 4.77 0.16
C ALA A 438 -18.78 5.14 0.12
N ALA A 439 -18.05 4.69 -0.90
CA ALA A 439 -16.63 4.95 -1.06
C ALA A 439 -16.33 6.43 -1.31
N ILE A 440 -17.05 7.08 -2.24
CA ILE A 440 -16.87 8.51 -2.55
C ILE A 440 -17.21 9.35 -1.31
N SER A 441 -18.36 9.08 -0.67
CA SER A 441 -18.75 9.78 0.57
C SER A 441 -17.73 9.61 1.67
N GLY A 442 -17.18 8.40 1.83
CA GLY A 442 -16.13 8.11 2.80
C GLY A 442 -14.83 8.85 2.48
N ALA A 443 -14.41 8.93 1.22
CA ALA A 443 -13.24 9.70 0.81
C ALA A 443 -13.42 11.20 1.13
N VAL A 444 -14.59 11.77 0.86
CA VAL A 444 -14.94 13.14 1.22
C VAL A 444 -14.91 13.33 2.73
N LEU A 445 -15.49 12.41 3.51
CA LEU A 445 -15.46 12.48 4.97
C LEU A 445 -14.02 12.40 5.52
N MET A 446 -13.12 11.60 4.93
CA MET A 446 -11.70 11.58 5.30
C MET A 446 -11.04 12.96 5.13
N LEU A 447 -11.38 13.69 4.06
CA LEU A 447 -10.89 15.05 3.81
C LEU A 447 -11.52 16.06 4.80
N LEU A 448 -12.84 16.06 4.95
CA LEU A 448 -13.55 17.02 5.81
C LEU A 448 -13.18 16.88 7.29
N THR A 449 -12.95 15.66 7.77
CA THR A 449 -12.48 15.41 9.14
C THR A 449 -10.98 15.67 9.31
N GLY A 450 -10.27 15.94 8.20
CA GLY A 450 -8.84 16.19 8.17
C GLY A 450 -8.02 14.94 8.55
N CYS A 451 -8.56 13.73 8.40
CA CYS A 451 -7.78 12.49 8.47
C CYS A 451 -6.74 12.43 7.35
N LEU A 452 -7.02 13.15 6.26
CA LEU A 452 -6.18 13.21 5.07
C LEU A 452 -6.21 14.63 4.50
N SER A 453 -5.07 15.14 4.03
CA SER A 453 -5.03 16.39 3.28
C SER A 453 -5.37 16.18 1.79
N ILE A 454 -5.80 17.23 1.09
CA ILE A 454 -6.11 17.16 -0.34
C ILE A 454 -4.88 16.76 -1.16
N LEU A 455 -3.69 17.19 -0.74
CA LEU A 455 -2.42 16.84 -1.37
C LEU A 455 -2.09 15.34 -1.20
N GLN A 456 -2.36 14.78 -0.02
CA GLN A 456 -2.19 13.34 0.24
C GLN A 456 -3.21 12.51 -0.53
N ALA A 457 -4.47 12.99 -0.65
CA ALA A 457 -5.49 12.35 -1.48
C ALA A 457 -5.10 12.36 -2.97
N GLY A 458 -4.53 13.46 -3.47
CA GLY A 458 -4.01 13.53 -4.83
C GLY A 458 -2.85 12.56 -5.09
N ARG A 459 -2.02 12.27 -4.08
CA ARG A 459 -0.95 11.24 -4.18
C ARG A 459 -1.48 9.81 -4.12
N ALA A 460 -2.65 9.60 -3.52
CA ALA A 460 -3.33 8.31 -3.50
C ALA A 460 -4.02 7.98 -4.84
N PHE A 461 -4.17 8.97 -5.72
CA PHE A 461 -4.70 8.77 -7.07
C PHE A 461 -3.71 7.97 -7.91
N ASP A 462 -4.10 6.75 -8.24
CA ASP A 462 -3.28 5.85 -9.07
C ASP A 462 -3.57 6.10 -10.56
N ARG A 463 -2.64 6.82 -11.20
CA ARG A 463 -2.72 7.15 -12.63
C ARG A 463 -2.66 5.89 -13.51
N GLN A 464 -1.94 4.88 -13.06
CA GLN A 464 -1.78 3.63 -13.80
C GLN A 464 -3.12 2.90 -13.87
N ILE A 465 -3.82 2.75 -12.74
CA ILE A 465 -5.16 2.15 -12.70
C ILE A 465 -6.14 2.96 -13.55
N PHE A 466 -6.13 4.29 -13.41
CA PHE A 466 -7.03 5.17 -14.17
C PHE A 466 -6.90 4.98 -15.69
N LEU A 467 -5.68 5.04 -16.21
CA LEU A 467 -5.42 4.91 -17.65
C LEU A 467 -5.61 3.47 -18.13
N LEU A 468 -5.20 2.48 -17.34
CA LEU A 468 -5.38 1.06 -17.68
C LEU A 468 -6.86 0.72 -17.86
N VAL A 469 -7.71 1.12 -16.91
CA VAL A 469 -9.14 0.81 -16.97
C VAL A 469 -9.80 1.50 -18.16
N GLY A 470 -9.58 2.81 -18.31
CA GLY A 470 -10.15 3.57 -19.42
C GLY A 470 -9.78 2.98 -20.78
N SER A 471 -8.50 2.66 -21.00
CA SER A 471 -8.03 2.07 -22.27
C SER A 471 -8.52 0.64 -22.48
N SER A 472 -8.58 -0.17 -21.41
CA SER A 472 -9.01 -1.58 -21.54
C SER A 472 -10.50 -1.71 -21.82
N VAL A 473 -11.32 -0.83 -21.23
CA VAL A 473 -12.76 -0.77 -21.57
C VAL A 473 -12.93 -0.35 -23.03
N ALA A 474 -12.15 0.63 -23.54
CA ALA A 474 -12.15 1.00 -24.94
C ALA A 474 -11.82 -0.17 -25.87
N LEU A 475 -10.78 -0.96 -25.53
CA LEU A 475 -10.39 -2.16 -26.28
C LEU A 475 -11.50 -3.23 -26.23
N ALA A 476 -12.14 -3.41 -25.08
CA ALA A 476 -13.25 -4.35 -24.89
C ALA A 476 -14.47 -3.96 -25.72
N THR A 477 -14.86 -2.68 -25.70
CA THR A 477 -15.96 -2.14 -26.50
C THR A 477 -15.66 -2.30 -28.00
N ALA A 478 -14.44 -2.02 -28.44
CA ALA A 478 -14.01 -2.23 -29.83
C ALA A 478 -14.06 -3.72 -30.24
N LEU A 479 -13.61 -4.63 -29.37
CA LEU A 479 -13.62 -6.07 -29.60
C LEU A 479 -15.06 -6.60 -29.71
N GLU A 480 -15.97 -6.12 -28.87
CA GLU A 480 -17.38 -6.51 -28.90
C GLU A 480 -18.08 -5.98 -30.13
N ALA A 481 -17.95 -4.68 -30.42
CA ALA A 481 -18.59 -4.03 -31.57
C ALA A 481 -18.18 -4.68 -32.90
N THR A 482 -16.91 -5.08 -33.03
CA THR A 482 -16.37 -5.75 -34.24
C THR A 482 -16.72 -7.24 -34.33
N GLY A 483 -17.40 -7.82 -33.34
CA GLY A 483 -17.71 -9.25 -33.28
C GLY A 483 -16.52 -10.13 -32.90
N GLY A 484 -15.40 -9.53 -32.47
CA GLY A 484 -14.17 -10.25 -32.08
C GLY A 484 -14.38 -11.16 -30.87
N ALA A 485 -15.18 -10.72 -29.90
CA ALA A 485 -15.51 -11.56 -28.74
C ALA A 485 -16.28 -12.83 -29.15
N ALA A 486 -17.24 -12.69 -30.08
CA ALA A 486 -18.00 -13.83 -30.61
C ALA A 486 -17.11 -14.79 -31.44
N LEU A 487 -16.14 -14.26 -32.19
CA LEU A 487 -15.17 -15.08 -32.93
C LEU A 487 -14.25 -15.86 -31.97
N ILE A 488 -13.75 -15.25 -30.91
CA ILE A 488 -12.94 -15.94 -29.88
C ILE A 488 -13.77 -17.06 -29.26
N ALA A 489 -15.02 -16.76 -28.87
CA ALA A 489 -15.92 -17.75 -28.27
C ALA A 489 -16.17 -18.93 -29.20
N SER A 490 -16.57 -18.68 -30.46
CA SER A 490 -16.87 -19.74 -31.44
C SER A 490 -15.63 -20.57 -31.79
N THR A 491 -14.45 -19.93 -31.90
CA THR A 491 -13.18 -20.64 -32.15
C THR A 491 -12.79 -21.49 -30.96
N SER A 492 -12.91 -20.95 -29.73
CA SER A 492 -12.64 -21.72 -28.50
C SER A 492 -13.55 -22.94 -28.41
N LEU A 493 -14.84 -22.79 -28.72
CA LEU A 493 -15.80 -23.89 -28.74
C LEU A 493 -15.46 -24.94 -29.80
N SER A 494 -15.09 -24.53 -31.02
CA SER A 494 -14.73 -25.46 -32.09
C SER A 494 -13.44 -26.26 -31.81
N LEU A 495 -12.48 -25.64 -31.09
CA LEU A 495 -11.25 -26.30 -30.65
C LEU A 495 -11.47 -27.29 -29.50
N MET A 496 -12.56 -27.11 -28.75
CA MET A 496 -12.90 -27.91 -27.55
C MET A 496 -14.23 -28.64 -27.75
N ASP A 497 -14.51 -29.04 -28.98
CA ASP A 497 -15.77 -29.70 -29.36
C ASP A 497 -16.05 -30.92 -28.46
N GLY A 498 -17.17 -30.91 -27.73
CA GLY A 498 -17.54 -31.93 -26.75
C GLY A 498 -16.96 -31.73 -25.34
N ALA A 499 -16.16 -30.67 -25.07
CA ALA A 499 -15.67 -30.40 -23.72
C ALA A 499 -16.80 -29.84 -22.82
N SER A 500 -16.86 -30.28 -21.58
CA SER A 500 -17.77 -29.72 -20.58
C SER A 500 -17.41 -28.27 -20.22
N VAL A 501 -18.41 -27.50 -19.76
CA VAL A 501 -18.21 -26.11 -19.28
C VAL A 501 -17.09 -26.03 -18.24
N GLY A 502 -17.00 -27.04 -17.35
CA GLY A 502 -15.95 -27.12 -16.32
C GLY A 502 -14.54 -27.25 -16.89
N ILE A 503 -14.35 -27.97 -18.00
CA ILE A 503 -13.03 -28.11 -18.66
C ILE A 503 -12.61 -26.77 -19.28
N ILE A 504 -13.54 -26.10 -19.96
CA ILE A 504 -13.28 -24.79 -20.59
C ILE A 504 -12.97 -23.75 -19.52
N LEU A 505 -13.73 -23.73 -18.44
CA LEU A 505 -13.52 -22.85 -17.29
C LEU A 505 -12.15 -23.08 -16.64
N SER A 506 -11.75 -24.34 -16.48
CA SER A 506 -10.43 -24.72 -15.95
C SER A 506 -9.29 -24.28 -16.88
N GLY A 507 -9.46 -24.46 -18.19
CA GLY A 507 -8.48 -24.00 -19.19
C GLY A 507 -8.32 -22.49 -19.21
N LEU A 508 -9.43 -21.75 -19.17
CA LEU A 508 -9.46 -20.29 -19.06
C LEU A 508 -8.72 -19.81 -17.80
N PHE A 509 -9.04 -20.42 -16.66
CA PHE A 509 -8.36 -20.11 -15.40
C PHE A 509 -6.85 -20.30 -15.50
N LEU A 510 -6.39 -21.44 -16.04
CA LEU A 510 -4.97 -21.74 -16.17
C LEU A 510 -4.23 -20.75 -17.05
N VAL A 511 -4.82 -20.39 -18.22
CA VAL A 511 -4.25 -19.38 -19.11
C VAL A 511 -4.12 -18.03 -18.40
N MET A 512 -5.17 -17.60 -17.73
CA MET A 512 -5.16 -16.34 -16.99
C MET A 512 -4.20 -16.35 -15.81
N ALA A 513 -4.13 -17.45 -15.05
CA ALA A 513 -3.20 -17.61 -13.95
C ALA A 513 -1.73 -17.62 -14.42
N ALA A 514 -1.44 -18.14 -15.60
CA ALA A 514 -0.12 -18.04 -16.22
C ALA A 514 0.20 -16.59 -16.63
N LEU A 515 -0.74 -15.91 -17.27
CA LEU A 515 -0.56 -14.55 -17.76
C LEU A 515 -0.44 -13.53 -16.63
N THR A 516 -1.20 -13.64 -15.54
CA THR A 516 -1.13 -12.70 -14.41
C THR A 516 0.22 -12.73 -13.68
N ASN A 517 1.02 -13.79 -13.87
CA ASN A 517 2.39 -13.85 -13.37
C ASN A 517 3.41 -13.15 -14.28
N ILE A 518 2.99 -12.73 -15.48
CA ILE A 518 3.80 -11.98 -16.44
C ILE A 518 3.25 -10.56 -16.57
N LEU A 519 1.93 -10.43 -16.71
CA LEU A 519 1.19 -9.18 -16.74
C LEU A 519 0.77 -8.76 -15.32
N SER A 520 0.36 -7.50 -15.13
CA SER A 520 -0.27 -7.12 -13.86
C SER A 520 -1.65 -7.78 -13.71
N ASN A 521 -2.06 -8.03 -12.44
CA ASN A 521 -3.39 -8.57 -12.11
C ASN A 521 -4.53 -7.74 -12.74
N ASN A 522 -4.40 -6.41 -12.66
CA ASN A 522 -5.40 -5.49 -13.19
C ASN A 522 -5.52 -5.59 -14.70
N ALA A 523 -4.39 -5.66 -15.43
CA ALA A 523 -4.40 -5.82 -16.89
C ALA A 523 -5.03 -7.16 -17.30
N THR A 524 -4.65 -8.26 -16.65
CA THR A 524 -5.22 -9.58 -16.91
C THR A 524 -6.73 -9.58 -16.67
N ALA A 525 -7.17 -9.04 -15.52
CA ALA A 525 -8.58 -9.00 -15.16
C ALA A 525 -9.42 -8.25 -16.18
N VAL A 526 -9.03 -7.02 -16.53
CA VAL A 526 -9.84 -6.17 -17.43
C VAL A 526 -9.86 -6.71 -18.86
N LEU A 527 -8.73 -7.22 -19.35
CA LEU A 527 -8.63 -7.77 -20.70
C LEU A 527 -9.45 -9.08 -20.86
N PHE A 528 -9.41 -9.94 -19.85
CA PHE A 528 -10.06 -11.26 -19.96
C PHE A 528 -11.53 -11.27 -19.54
N THR A 529 -12.04 -10.25 -18.86
CA THR A 529 -13.46 -10.19 -18.48
C THR A 529 -14.39 -10.26 -19.70
N PRO A 530 -14.24 -9.44 -20.76
CA PRO A 530 -15.08 -9.53 -21.95
C PRO A 530 -14.95 -10.89 -22.66
N ILE A 531 -13.74 -11.45 -22.71
CA ILE A 531 -13.45 -12.74 -23.34
C ILE A 531 -14.20 -13.86 -22.58
N ALA A 532 -14.10 -13.87 -21.26
CA ALA A 532 -14.77 -14.85 -20.40
C ALA A 532 -16.29 -14.78 -20.54
N LEU A 533 -16.87 -13.57 -20.57
CA LEU A 533 -18.30 -13.37 -20.79
C LEU A 533 -18.72 -13.79 -22.20
N GLY A 534 -17.90 -13.52 -23.21
CA GLY A 534 -18.15 -13.98 -24.59
C GLY A 534 -18.17 -15.50 -24.70
N ILE A 535 -17.26 -16.20 -24.03
CA ILE A 535 -17.23 -17.67 -23.96
C ILE A 535 -18.49 -18.19 -23.23
N ALA A 536 -18.85 -17.62 -22.07
CA ALA A 536 -20.05 -18.00 -21.32
C ALA A 536 -21.31 -17.86 -22.19
N LYS A 537 -21.48 -16.73 -22.87
CA LYS A 537 -22.59 -16.45 -23.78
C LYS A 537 -22.64 -17.45 -24.96
N GLY A 538 -21.47 -17.73 -25.56
CA GLY A 538 -21.37 -18.68 -26.68
C GLY A 538 -21.72 -20.13 -26.31
N MET A 539 -21.49 -20.50 -25.05
CA MET A 539 -21.86 -21.83 -24.52
C MET A 539 -23.30 -21.89 -23.97
N GLY A 540 -24.00 -20.77 -23.87
CA GLY A 540 -25.28 -20.71 -23.13
C GLY A 540 -25.12 -21.02 -21.64
N ALA A 541 -23.92 -20.82 -21.07
CA ALA A 541 -23.63 -21.10 -19.68
C ALA A 541 -23.86 -19.84 -18.81
N PRO A 542 -24.12 -19.99 -17.50
CA PRO A 542 -24.24 -18.86 -16.58
C PRO A 542 -22.93 -18.09 -16.52
N PRO A 543 -22.95 -16.75 -16.45
CA PRO A 543 -21.73 -15.93 -16.47
C PRO A 543 -20.96 -15.94 -15.14
N GLU A 544 -21.63 -16.22 -14.01
CA GLU A 544 -21.06 -16.13 -12.66
C GLU A 544 -19.78 -16.97 -12.47
N PRO A 545 -19.71 -18.24 -12.92
CA PRO A 545 -18.48 -19.05 -12.81
C PRO A 545 -17.34 -18.48 -13.62
N PHE A 546 -17.62 -17.88 -14.79
CA PHE A 546 -16.61 -17.27 -15.65
C PHE A 546 -16.07 -15.97 -15.04
N ILE A 547 -16.94 -15.16 -14.46
CA ILE A 547 -16.60 -13.96 -13.71
C ILE A 547 -15.71 -14.33 -12.52
N ALA A 548 -16.10 -15.34 -11.76
CA ALA A 548 -15.33 -15.85 -10.63
C ALA A 548 -13.96 -16.37 -11.06
N ALA A 549 -13.88 -17.09 -12.20
CA ALA A 549 -12.61 -17.54 -12.76
C ALA A 549 -11.69 -16.35 -13.09
N VAL A 550 -12.22 -15.27 -13.69
CA VAL A 550 -11.44 -14.06 -13.99
C VAL A 550 -10.91 -13.45 -12.70
N ILE A 551 -11.75 -13.26 -11.68
CA ILE A 551 -11.34 -12.67 -10.40
C ILE A 551 -10.23 -13.50 -9.74
N PHE A 552 -10.43 -14.79 -9.57
CA PHE A 552 -9.49 -15.63 -8.82
C PHE A 552 -8.21 -15.91 -9.60
N ALA A 553 -8.30 -16.16 -10.90
CA ALA A 553 -7.12 -16.39 -11.73
C ALA A 553 -6.24 -15.15 -11.84
N SER A 554 -6.85 -13.96 -12.02
CA SER A 554 -6.10 -12.70 -12.08
C SER A 554 -5.38 -12.36 -10.77
N ASN A 555 -5.91 -12.78 -9.63
CA ASN A 555 -5.24 -12.63 -8.34
C ASN A 555 -4.22 -13.75 -8.04
N ALA A 556 -4.11 -14.79 -8.86
CA ALA A 556 -3.18 -15.91 -8.64
C ALA A 556 -1.72 -15.57 -9.04
N SER A 557 -1.24 -14.39 -8.70
CA SER A 557 0.09 -13.86 -9.03
C SER A 557 1.14 -14.20 -7.99
N PHE A 558 1.34 -15.48 -7.73
CA PHE A 558 2.27 -15.95 -6.70
C PHE A 558 3.64 -16.36 -7.24
N ALA A 559 3.72 -16.76 -8.52
CA ALA A 559 4.91 -17.39 -9.08
C ALA A 559 6.03 -16.41 -9.45
N THR A 560 5.75 -15.12 -9.54
CA THR A 560 6.76 -14.10 -9.86
C THR A 560 6.70 -12.90 -8.91
N PRO A 561 7.83 -12.21 -8.68
CA PRO A 561 7.80 -10.97 -7.90
C PRO A 561 7.13 -9.82 -8.67
N ILE A 562 7.13 -9.88 -10.00
CA ILE A 562 6.65 -8.80 -10.88
C ILE A 562 5.11 -8.80 -10.94
N GLY A 563 4.48 -9.97 -10.87
CA GLY A 563 3.03 -10.13 -11.03
C GLY A 563 2.20 -9.29 -10.07
N TYR A 564 2.72 -8.97 -8.87
CA TYR A 564 2.00 -8.17 -7.90
C TYR A 564 2.91 -7.32 -7.00
N GLN A 565 2.48 -6.09 -6.68
CA GLN A 565 3.27 -5.12 -5.90
C GLN A 565 3.70 -5.64 -4.52
N THR A 566 2.86 -6.44 -3.85
CA THR A 566 3.18 -6.99 -2.52
C THR A 566 4.36 -7.95 -2.56
N ASN A 567 4.51 -8.70 -3.65
CA ASN A 567 5.65 -9.59 -3.85
C ASN A 567 6.96 -8.79 -3.97
N LEU A 568 6.96 -7.68 -4.71
CA LEU A 568 8.12 -6.77 -4.81
C LEU A 568 8.47 -6.15 -3.45
N LEU A 569 7.46 -5.73 -2.67
CA LEU A 569 7.68 -5.13 -1.35
C LEU A 569 8.37 -6.08 -0.37
N VAL A 570 8.06 -7.36 -0.42
CA VAL A 570 8.67 -8.37 0.46
C VAL A 570 9.99 -8.91 -0.06
N MET A 571 10.31 -8.69 -1.35
CA MET A 571 11.51 -9.23 -2.00
C MET A 571 12.79 -8.73 -1.33
N GLY A 572 12.92 -7.43 -1.11
CA GLY A 572 14.08 -6.82 -0.46
C GLY A 572 14.24 -7.25 0.99
N PRO A 573 13.24 -6.99 1.87
CA PRO A 573 13.32 -7.36 3.28
C PRO A 573 13.48 -8.87 3.52
N GLY A 574 12.95 -9.72 2.64
CA GLY A 574 13.07 -11.17 2.70
C GLY A 574 14.34 -11.73 2.04
N HIS A 575 15.12 -10.89 1.38
CA HIS A 575 16.31 -11.27 0.59
C HIS A 575 16.00 -12.35 -0.47
N TYR A 576 14.80 -12.30 -1.07
CA TYR A 576 14.39 -13.28 -2.08
C TYR A 576 15.00 -12.99 -3.43
N ARG A 577 15.20 -14.07 -4.19
CA ARG A 577 15.53 -14.05 -5.62
C ARG A 577 14.27 -14.36 -6.43
N PHE A 578 14.27 -14.03 -7.70
CA PHE A 578 13.18 -14.36 -8.62
C PHE A 578 12.84 -15.87 -8.57
N SER A 579 13.87 -16.72 -8.56
CA SER A 579 13.72 -18.19 -8.49
C SER A 579 13.01 -18.69 -7.23
N ASP A 580 13.06 -17.94 -6.12
CA ASP A 580 12.38 -18.32 -4.88
C ASP A 580 10.86 -18.19 -5.03
N PHE A 581 10.40 -17.13 -5.72
CA PHE A 581 8.98 -16.96 -6.05
C PHE A 581 8.51 -18.04 -7.00
N LEU A 582 9.29 -18.34 -8.06
CA LEU A 582 8.94 -19.39 -8.99
C LEU A 582 8.80 -20.76 -8.29
N ARG A 583 9.77 -21.10 -7.43
CA ARG A 583 9.78 -22.38 -6.70
C ARG A 583 8.67 -22.49 -5.66
N ALA A 584 8.36 -21.39 -4.97
CA ALA A 584 7.42 -21.36 -3.86
C ALA A 584 5.99 -20.99 -4.31
N GLY A 585 5.86 -20.10 -5.30
CA GLY A 585 4.59 -19.60 -5.78
C GLY A 585 3.91 -20.48 -6.83
N THR A 586 4.70 -21.12 -7.74
CA THR A 586 4.10 -22.00 -8.77
C THR A 586 3.26 -23.14 -8.19
N PRO A 587 3.69 -23.84 -7.13
CA PRO A 587 2.82 -24.85 -6.50
C PRO A 587 1.52 -24.24 -5.95
N LEU A 588 1.56 -23.01 -5.41
CA LEU A 588 0.36 -22.35 -4.92
C LEU A 588 -0.60 -21.99 -6.07
N VAL A 589 -0.08 -21.50 -7.20
CA VAL A 589 -0.90 -21.24 -8.40
C VAL A 589 -1.59 -22.52 -8.85
N VAL A 590 -0.85 -23.64 -8.90
CA VAL A 590 -1.41 -24.95 -9.27
C VAL A 590 -2.48 -25.41 -8.26
N ILE A 591 -2.24 -25.25 -6.97
CA ILE A 591 -3.20 -25.61 -5.91
C ILE A 591 -4.49 -24.78 -6.06
N ILE A 592 -4.40 -23.47 -6.26
CA ILE A 592 -5.55 -22.59 -6.45
C ILE A 592 -6.31 -22.97 -7.72
N TRP A 593 -5.60 -23.16 -8.84
CA TRP A 593 -6.19 -23.62 -10.10
C TRP A 593 -6.94 -24.95 -9.94
N LEU A 594 -6.28 -25.98 -9.37
CA LEU A 594 -6.90 -27.29 -9.17
C LEU A 594 -8.11 -27.20 -8.22
N THR A 595 -7.99 -26.46 -7.12
CA THR A 595 -9.08 -26.27 -6.16
C THR A 595 -10.28 -25.62 -6.84
N PHE A 596 -10.08 -24.54 -7.61
CA PHE A 596 -11.14 -23.90 -8.36
C PHE A 596 -11.74 -24.85 -9.41
N SER A 597 -10.91 -25.51 -10.23
CA SER A 597 -11.35 -26.38 -11.31
C SER A 597 -12.18 -27.58 -10.83
N LEU A 598 -11.84 -28.13 -9.67
CA LEU A 598 -12.56 -29.27 -9.09
C LEU A 598 -13.86 -28.83 -8.40
N LEU A 599 -13.88 -27.67 -7.76
CA LEU A 599 -15.02 -27.26 -6.94
C LEU A 599 -16.01 -26.37 -7.69
N ALA A 600 -15.57 -25.58 -8.69
CA ALA A 600 -16.44 -24.66 -9.41
C ALA A 600 -17.64 -25.35 -10.09
N PRO A 601 -17.49 -26.50 -10.78
CA PRO A 601 -18.65 -27.18 -11.37
C PRO A 601 -19.70 -27.56 -10.33
N TRP A 602 -19.27 -28.04 -9.18
CA TRP A 602 -20.20 -28.39 -8.10
C TRP A 602 -20.79 -27.16 -7.42
N TYR A 603 -19.96 -26.13 -7.16
CA TYR A 603 -20.37 -24.92 -6.46
C TYR A 603 -21.36 -24.06 -7.25
N TYR A 604 -21.19 -23.98 -8.57
CA TYR A 604 -22.03 -23.20 -9.47
C TYR A 604 -23.08 -24.03 -10.21
N GLY A 605 -23.16 -25.35 -10.00
CA GLY A 605 -24.15 -26.22 -10.62
C GLY A 605 -24.00 -26.42 -12.14
N LEU A 606 -22.72 -26.51 -12.62
CA LEU A 606 -22.38 -26.69 -14.04
C LEU A 606 -22.46 -28.14 -14.49
#